data_08604de7c366f6bde4bd4801eb7d7f94
#
_entry.id   08604de7c366f6bde4bd4801eb7d7f94
#
_cell.length_a   1.000
_cell.length_b   1.000
_cell.length_c   1.000
_cell.angle_alpha   90.00
_cell.angle_beta   90.00
_cell.angle_gamma   90.00
#
_symmetry.space_group_name_H-M   'P 1'
#
loop_
_entity.id
_entity.type
_entity.pdbx_description
1 polymer ?
#
loop_
_entity_poly.entity_id
_entity_poly.type
_entity_poly.pdbx_seq_one_letter_code
_entity_poly.pdbx_strand_id
1 'polypeptide(L)'
;MNIYDCFMYFDEDMLLDLRLNVLSKYVKKFIITEATYTHNGTKKKLNFNINNFKKFKDKIEYIVVDSEPSNIKKISENDAEHIRGQKLILNGYARDNYQREALQLGLKKLLDDDLIIISDLDEIPNLSNIELKNINNKIIIFKQKMFYYKLNLLYEEFNWFGSKACKKKNFLSPQWLRNIKSKQYPKWRFDLWFSKRKYNNNFYVEDGGWHFTCIRTAQDLEKKLLNFAHHYEFEESGLKKNDLEKLINEKRVMYDHNVDQKGYKWSGKSKLKKINDNLLPSYVLHNVEKYKNWLD
;
A
#
# COMPACT_ATOMS: atom_id res chain seq x y z
N MET A 1 23.87 7.10 5.32
CA MET A 1 22.47 7.04 4.87
C MET A 1 21.85 5.75 5.39
N ASN A 2 20.90 5.85 6.27
CA ASN A 2 20.06 4.71 6.68
C ASN A 2 18.75 4.74 5.89
N ILE A 3 18.06 3.60 5.82
CA ILE A 3 16.76 3.48 5.16
C ILE A 3 15.69 3.20 6.22
N TYR A 4 14.60 3.92 6.18
CA TYR A 4 13.42 3.76 7.03
C TYR A 4 12.24 3.38 6.18
N ASP A 5 11.64 2.23 6.45
CA ASP A 5 10.50 1.69 5.72
C ASP A 5 9.24 1.90 6.54
N CYS A 6 8.28 2.66 6.00
CA CYS A 6 7.13 3.20 6.72
C CYS A 6 5.84 2.77 6.06
N PHE A 7 4.96 2.11 6.82
CA PHE A 7 3.68 1.60 6.31
C PHE A 7 2.64 1.46 7.42
N MET A 8 1.39 1.36 7.00
CA MET A 8 0.27 1.07 7.89
C MET A 8 0.04 -0.44 7.97
N TYR A 9 -0.42 -0.90 9.13
CA TYR A 9 -0.77 -2.30 9.37
C TYR A 9 -2.25 -2.41 9.78
N PHE A 10 -2.89 -3.49 9.35
CA PHE A 10 -4.28 -3.79 9.73
C PHE A 10 -4.39 -5.21 10.32
N ASP A 11 -4.15 -6.28 9.55
CA ASP A 11 -4.24 -7.69 9.99
C ASP A 11 -3.45 -8.66 9.05
N GLU A 12 -2.52 -8.12 8.26
CA GLU A 12 -1.82 -8.87 7.22
C GLU A 12 -0.51 -9.52 7.72
N ASP A 13 -0.56 -10.35 8.75
CA ASP A 13 0.64 -10.96 9.37
C ASP A 13 1.56 -11.68 8.36
N MET A 14 0.99 -12.42 7.40
CA MET A 14 1.78 -13.13 6.39
C MET A 14 2.56 -12.16 5.49
N LEU A 15 1.91 -11.09 5.02
CA LEU A 15 2.58 -10.08 4.20
C LEU A 15 3.57 -9.25 5.00
N LEU A 16 3.27 -8.97 6.28
CA LEU A 16 4.20 -8.30 7.19
C LEU A 16 5.46 -9.15 7.38
N ASP A 17 5.32 -10.45 7.65
CA ASP A 17 6.45 -11.37 7.77
C ASP A 17 7.29 -11.39 6.49
N LEU A 18 6.63 -11.48 5.33
CA LEU A 18 7.33 -11.45 4.04
C LEU A 18 8.10 -10.14 3.86
N ARG A 19 7.46 -8.99 4.10
CA ARG A 19 8.08 -7.66 3.99
C ARG A 19 9.31 -7.52 4.90
N LEU A 20 9.16 -7.88 6.17
CA LEU A 20 10.24 -7.82 7.13
C LEU A 20 11.43 -8.67 6.71
N ASN A 21 11.21 -9.90 6.24
CA ASN A 21 12.29 -10.79 5.81
C ASN A 21 12.97 -10.30 4.52
N VAL A 22 12.22 -9.80 3.55
CA VAL A 22 12.77 -9.27 2.28
C VAL A 22 13.63 -8.03 2.53
N LEU A 23 13.16 -7.11 3.39
CA LEU A 23 13.76 -5.78 3.53
C LEU A 23 14.74 -5.64 4.69
N SER A 24 14.73 -6.55 5.67
CA SER A 24 15.48 -6.37 6.93
C SER A 24 16.99 -6.17 6.76
N LYS A 25 17.60 -6.70 5.72
CA LYS A 25 19.04 -6.52 5.46
C LYS A 25 19.40 -5.13 4.94
N TYR A 26 18.42 -4.38 4.41
CA TYR A 26 18.61 -3.04 3.85
C TYR A 26 18.14 -1.93 4.78
N VAL A 27 17.11 -2.22 5.60
CA VAL A 27 16.36 -1.24 6.39
C VAL A 27 16.93 -1.14 7.80
N LYS A 28 17.11 0.09 8.28
CA LYS A 28 17.51 0.40 9.65
C LYS A 28 16.35 0.19 10.62
N LYS A 29 15.17 0.71 10.25
CA LYS A 29 13.94 0.63 11.05
C LYS A 29 12.72 0.48 10.13
N PHE A 30 11.76 -0.29 10.62
CA PHE A 30 10.39 -0.35 10.11
C PHE A 30 9.52 0.51 11.03
N ILE A 31 8.85 1.52 10.48
CA ILE A 31 7.91 2.36 11.20
C ILE A 31 6.52 1.90 10.82
N ILE A 32 5.78 1.39 11.79
CA ILE A 32 4.48 0.75 11.60
C ILE A 32 3.42 1.51 12.37
N THR A 33 2.34 1.93 11.72
CA THR A 33 1.18 2.51 12.39
C THR A 33 -0.02 1.58 12.33
N GLU A 34 -0.75 1.46 13.42
CA GLU A 34 -2.05 0.77 13.47
C GLU A 34 -3.05 1.64 14.23
N ALA A 35 -4.27 1.76 13.67
CA ALA A 35 -5.35 2.51 14.33
C ALA A 35 -6.23 1.58 15.16
N THR A 36 -6.86 2.12 16.21
CA THR A 36 -7.88 1.43 17.03
C THR A 36 -9.27 1.45 16.37
N TYR A 37 -9.33 1.87 15.11
CA TYR A 37 -10.54 1.92 14.28
C TYR A 37 -10.20 1.54 12.83
N THR A 38 -11.21 1.14 12.09
CA THR A 38 -11.12 0.87 10.64
C THR A 38 -11.37 2.15 9.86
N HIS A 39 -11.06 2.17 8.56
CA HIS A 39 -11.30 3.37 7.75
C HIS A 39 -12.80 3.67 7.58
N ASN A 40 -13.70 2.69 7.72
CA ASN A 40 -15.14 2.96 7.76
C ASN A 40 -15.62 3.54 9.10
N GLY A 41 -14.75 3.61 10.14
CA GLY A 41 -15.02 4.19 11.44
C GLY A 41 -15.41 3.21 12.54
N THR A 42 -15.45 1.93 12.24
CA THR A 42 -15.73 0.89 13.25
C THR A 42 -14.54 0.73 14.20
N LYS A 43 -14.78 0.74 15.50
CA LYS A 43 -13.73 0.46 16.50
C LYS A 43 -13.22 -0.97 16.36
N LYS A 44 -11.92 -1.16 16.49
CA LYS A 44 -11.28 -2.47 16.47
C LYS A 44 -10.21 -2.61 17.57
N LYS A 45 -9.90 -3.83 17.92
CA LYS A 45 -8.71 -4.15 18.71
C LYS A 45 -7.45 -4.07 17.84
N LEU A 46 -6.31 -3.82 18.48
CA LEU A 46 -5.02 -3.89 17.81
C LEU A 46 -4.70 -5.35 17.48
N ASN A 47 -4.23 -5.57 16.27
CA ASN A 47 -3.90 -6.90 15.75
C ASN A 47 -2.39 -7.19 15.84
N PHE A 48 -1.56 -6.13 15.79
CA PHE A 48 -0.11 -6.31 15.80
C PHE A 48 0.37 -6.94 17.12
N ASN A 49 1.12 -8.03 16.98
CA ASN A 49 1.76 -8.69 18.11
C ASN A 49 3.26 -8.90 17.81
N ILE A 50 4.11 -8.17 18.52
CA ILE A 50 5.58 -8.23 18.37
C ILE A 50 6.14 -9.65 18.60
N ASN A 51 5.44 -10.49 19.38
CA ASN A 51 5.86 -11.86 19.61
C ASN A 51 5.85 -12.74 18.36
N ASN A 52 5.02 -12.40 17.35
CA ASN A 52 5.01 -13.07 16.04
C ASN A 52 6.25 -12.67 15.21
N PHE A 53 6.91 -11.56 15.57
CA PHE A 53 8.00 -10.95 14.81
C PHE A 53 9.27 -10.72 15.65
N LYS A 54 9.51 -11.55 16.67
CA LYS A 54 10.62 -11.40 17.65
C LYS A 54 11.99 -11.16 17.01
N LYS A 55 12.27 -11.80 15.86
CA LYS A 55 13.50 -11.64 15.09
C LYS A 55 13.77 -10.18 14.68
N PHE A 56 12.71 -9.37 14.53
CA PHE A 56 12.78 -8.00 14.04
C PHE A 56 12.49 -6.96 15.13
N LYS A 57 12.34 -7.37 16.40
CA LYS A 57 11.94 -6.51 17.52
C LYS A 57 12.75 -5.21 17.58
N ASP A 58 14.07 -5.30 17.45
CA ASP A 58 14.97 -4.14 17.54
C ASP A 58 14.91 -3.22 16.32
N LYS A 59 14.26 -3.66 15.22
CA LYS A 59 14.08 -2.90 14.00
C LYS A 59 12.66 -2.33 13.85
N ILE A 60 11.72 -2.75 14.66
CA ILE A 60 10.32 -2.29 14.57
C ILE A 60 10.11 -1.13 15.55
N GLU A 61 9.53 -0.05 15.03
CA GLU A 61 8.93 1.04 15.80
C GLU A 61 7.44 1.04 15.51
N TYR A 62 6.65 0.66 16.52
CA TYR A 62 5.21 0.51 16.40
C TYR A 62 4.51 1.69 17.07
N ILE A 63 3.58 2.31 16.34
CA ILE A 63 2.86 3.51 16.72
C ILE A 63 1.36 3.23 16.66
N VAL A 64 0.68 3.41 17.77
CA VAL A 64 -0.78 3.28 17.88
C VAL A 64 -1.43 4.62 17.57
N VAL A 65 -2.48 4.59 16.74
CA VAL A 65 -3.34 5.73 16.46
C VAL A 65 -4.69 5.46 17.12
N ASP A 66 -4.92 6.11 18.25
CA ASP A 66 -6.08 5.88 19.13
C ASP A 66 -7.15 7.00 19.06
N SER A 67 -6.88 8.07 18.31
CA SER A 67 -7.79 9.20 18.10
C SER A 67 -8.18 9.34 16.63
N GLU A 68 -9.44 9.72 16.40
CA GLU A 68 -9.92 10.04 15.05
C GLU A 68 -9.48 11.45 14.60
N PRO A 69 -9.35 11.69 13.28
CA PRO A 69 -9.06 13.01 12.75
C PRO A 69 -10.21 13.99 13.02
N SER A 70 -9.88 15.25 13.27
CA SER A 70 -10.86 16.30 13.61
C SER A 70 -11.81 16.69 12.47
N ASN A 71 -11.48 16.33 11.23
CA ASN A 71 -12.24 16.71 10.02
C ASN A 71 -13.27 15.66 9.56
N ILE A 72 -13.66 14.74 10.42
CA ILE A 72 -14.69 13.73 10.13
C ILE A 72 -16.05 14.44 9.91
N LYS A 73 -16.69 14.13 8.78
CA LYS A 73 -18.01 14.65 8.42
C LYS A 73 -19.10 13.91 9.19
N LYS A 74 -19.95 14.67 9.89
CA LYS A 74 -21.12 14.08 10.55
C LYS A 74 -22.13 13.62 9.50
N ILE A 75 -22.52 12.36 9.58
CA ILE A 75 -23.59 11.78 8.76
C ILE A 75 -24.92 12.02 9.48
N SER A 76 -25.92 12.54 8.74
CA SER A 76 -27.27 12.76 9.22
C SER A 76 -28.22 11.75 8.57
N GLU A 77 -29.28 11.41 9.28
CA GLU A 77 -30.39 10.58 8.71
C GLU A 77 -31.10 11.30 7.56
N ASN A 78 -31.06 12.64 7.55
CA ASN A 78 -31.65 13.48 6.51
C ASN A 78 -30.72 13.71 5.30
N ASP A 79 -29.49 13.14 5.30
CA ASP A 79 -28.61 13.24 4.14
C ASP A 79 -29.20 12.45 2.97
N ALA A 80 -29.33 13.09 1.80
CA ALA A 80 -29.63 12.37 0.57
C ALA A 80 -28.55 11.31 0.32
N GLU A 81 -28.90 10.17 -0.29
CA GLU A 81 -28.02 9.01 -0.45
C GLU A 81 -26.64 9.35 -1.05
N HIS A 82 -26.63 10.16 -2.12
CA HIS A 82 -25.38 10.62 -2.74
C HIS A 82 -24.51 11.47 -1.80
N ILE A 83 -25.12 12.31 -0.94
CA ILE A 83 -24.41 13.11 0.07
C ILE A 83 -23.86 12.20 1.17
N ARG A 84 -24.64 11.23 1.61
CA ARG A 84 -24.22 10.22 2.59
C ARG A 84 -23.02 9.42 2.07
N GLY A 85 -23.09 8.90 0.84
CA GLY A 85 -22.00 8.17 0.19
C GLY A 85 -20.74 9.03 0.08
N GLN A 86 -20.86 10.29 -0.36
CA GLN A 86 -19.74 11.22 -0.40
C GLN A 86 -19.08 11.44 0.96
N LYS A 87 -19.88 11.62 2.04
CA LYS A 87 -19.36 11.78 3.40
C LYS A 87 -18.64 10.51 3.88
N LEU A 88 -19.17 9.31 3.60
CA LEU A 88 -18.54 8.04 3.94
C LEU A 88 -17.16 7.91 3.29
N ILE A 89 -17.06 8.16 1.98
CA ILE A 89 -15.80 8.13 1.24
C ILE A 89 -14.80 9.16 1.81
N LEU A 90 -15.23 10.40 2.03
CA LEU A 90 -14.35 11.45 2.59
C LEU A 90 -13.86 11.10 4.01
N ASN A 91 -14.71 10.51 4.85
CA ASN A 91 -14.34 10.06 6.18
C ASN A 91 -13.35 8.89 6.13
N GLY A 92 -13.55 7.94 5.20
CA GLY A 92 -12.59 6.86 4.95
C GLY A 92 -11.20 7.40 4.59
N TYR A 93 -11.13 8.34 3.65
CA TYR A 93 -9.87 9.00 3.28
C TYR A 93 -9.27 9.81 4.42
N ALA A 94 -10.09 10.49 5.23
CA ALA A 94 -9.60 11.27 6.37
C ALA A 94 -8.90 10.36 7.39
N ARG A 95 -9.48 9.18 7.70
CA ARG A 95 -8.90 8.19 8.63
C ARG A 95 -7.63 7.54 8.06
N ASP A 96 -7.65 7.14 6.78
CA ASP A 96 -6.47 6.59 6.07
C ASP A 96 -5.31 7.60 6.10
N ASN A 97 -5.57 8.84 5.72
CA ASN A 97 -4.56 9.90 5.72
C ASN A 97 -4.02 10.18 7.12
N TYR A 98 -4.87 10.22 8.14
CA TYR A 98 -4.48 10.49 9.52
C TYR A 98 -3.59 9.39 10.08
N GLN A 99 -3.93 8.12 9.83
CA GLN A 99 -3.11 6.98 10.22
C GLN A 99 -1.75 7.01 9.51
N ARG A 100 -1.71 7.36 8.22
CA ARG A 100 -0.46 7.47 7.45
C ARG A 100 0.40 8.64 7.94
N GLU A 101 -0.19 9.81 8.25
CA GLU A 101 0.55 10.94 8.81
C GLU A 101 1.19 10.62 10.16
N ALA A 102 0.60 9.75 10.98
CA ALA A 102 1.18 9.32 12.24
C ALA A 102 2.55 8.62 12.09
N LEU A 103 2.89 8.07 10.91
CA LEU A 103 4.23 7.55 10.59
C LEU A 103 5.33 8.60 10.86
N GLN A 104 5.00 9.90 10.78
CA GLN A 104 5.95 10.99 11.04
C GLN A 104 6.50 10.96 12.46
N LEU A 105 5.79 10.37 13.42
CA LEU A 105 6.24 10.27 14.82
C LEU A 105 7.54 9.45 14.93
N GLY A 106 7.69 8.38 14.14
CA GLY A 106 8.89 7.55 14.08
C GLY A 106 10.05 8.17 13.28
N LEU A 107 9.84 9.31 12.61
CA LEU A 107 10.82 9.94 11.72
C LEU A 107 11.51 11.17 12.31
N LYS A 108 11.29 11.47 13.60
CA LYS A 108 11.78 12.71 14.24
C LYS A 108 13.31 12.78 14.36
N LYS A 109 13.97 11.64 14.49
CA LYS A 109 15.42 11.55 14.78
C LYS A 109 16.28 11.24 13.56
N LEU A 110 15.72 11.34 12.34
CA LEU A 110 16.44 11.04 11.11
C LEU A 110 17.40 12.17 10.73
N LEU A 111 18.52 11.79 10.13
CA LEU A 111 19.47 12.73 9.53
C LEU A 111 19.00 13.13 8.12
N ASP A 112 19.43 14.28 7.64
CA ASP A 112 19.02 14.87 6.36
C ASP A 112 19.20 13.93 5.14
N ASP A 113 20.24 13.13 5.14
CA ASP A 113 20.52 12.17 4.07
C ASP A 113 19.90 10.78 4.29
N ASP A 114 19.22 10.53 5.42
CA ASP A 114 18.51 9.27 5.60
C ASP A 114 17.33 9.18 4.64
N LEU A 115 17.07 7.98 4.13
CA LEU A 115 16.05 7.70 3.13
C LEU A 115 14.78 7.21 3.81
N ILE A 116 13.66 7.82 3.47
CA ILE A 116 12.31 7.45 3.91
C ILE A 116 11.59 6.80 2.74
N ILE A 117 11.07 5.59 2.94
CA ILE A 117 10.18 4.89 2.01
C ILE A 117 8.78 4.90 2.61
N ILE A 118 7.79 5.36 1.84
CA ILE A 118 6.36 5.29 2.18
C ILE A 118 5.67 4.36 1.19
N SER A 119 4.95 3.37 1.70
CA SER A 119 4.15 2.43 0.90
C SER A 119 3.01 1.86 1.74
N ASP A 120 2.09 1.15 1.11
CA ASP A 120 1.17 0.28 1.83
C ASP A 120 1.91 -1.04 2.16
N LEU A 121 1.42 -1.79 3.15
CA LEU A 121 2.11 -2.98 3.65
C LEU A 121 2.36 -4.03 2.56
N ASP A 122 1.42 -4.18 1.64
CA ASP A 122 1.44 -5.14 0.53
C ASP A 122 2.28 -4.66 -0.68
N GLU A 123 2.86 -3.45 -0.62
CA GLU A 123 3.74 -2.88 -1.63
C GLU A 123 5.21 -3.01 -1.20
N ILE A 124 5.86 -4.12 -1.50
CA ILE A 124 7.23 -4.42 -1.08
C ILE A 124 8.23 -3.92 -2.13
N PRO A 125 9.05 -2.89 -1.85
CA PRO A 125 10.05 -2.42 -2.80
C PRO A 125 11.21 -3.42 -2.93
N ASN A 126 11.74 -3.58 -4.14
CA ASN A 126 12.94 -4.34 -4.38
C ASN A 126 14.19 -3.45 -4.20
N LEU A 127 14.95 -3.71 -3.16
CA LEU A 127 16.16 -2.97 -2.83
C LEU A 127 17.45 -3.73 -3.16
N SER A 128 17.36 -4.90 -3.81
CA SER A 128 18.51 -5.80 -4.01
C SER A 128 19.51 -5.28 -5.05
N ASN A 129 19.01 -4.63 -6.09
CA ASN A 129 19.81 -4.29 -7.28
C ASN A 129 19.96 -2.78 -7.47
N ILE A 130 19.81 -2.00 -6.39
CA ILE A 130 19.85 -0.54 -6.49
C ILE A 130 20.73 0.08 -5.40
N GLU A 131 21.66 0.93 -5.82
CA GLU A 131 22.47 1.75 -4.94
C GLU A 131 21.79 3.10 -4.66
N LEU A 132 20.79 3.08 -3.78
CA LEU A 132 19.97 4.25 -3.43
C LEU A 132 20.79 5.47 -2.97
N LYS A 133 21.98 5.25 -2.39
CA LYS A 133 22.89 6.34 -1.95
C LYS A 133 23.37 7.22 -3.12
N ASN A 134 23.46 6.66 -4.33
CA ASN A 134 23.97 7.34 -5.54
C ASN A 134 22.85 8.12 -6.27
N ILE A 135 21.58 7.99 -5.83
CA ILE A 135 20.46 8.68 -6.47
C ILE A 135 20.34 10.08 -5.88
N ASN A 136 20.49 11.10 -6.75
CA ASN A 136 20.36 12.51 -6.38
C ASN A 136 18.99 13.12 -6.70
N ASN A 137 18.10 12.33 -7.29
CA ASN A 137 16.75 12.76 -7.58
C ASN A 137 15.97 13.06 -6.30
N LYS A 138 15.06 14.04 -6.36
CA LYS A 138 14.25 14.43 -5.22
C LYS A 138 13.34 13.30 -4.75
N ILE A 139 12.76 12.58 -5.71
CA ILE A 139 11.81 11.49 -5.47
C ILE A 139 12.27 10.23 -6.20
N ILE A 140 12.18 9.11 -5.53
CA ILE A 140 12.39 7.77 -6.10
C ILE A 140 11.03 7.07 -6.12
N ILE A 141 10.66 6.51 -7.26
CA ILE A 141 9.38 5.83 -7.48
C ILE A 141 9.69 4.40 -7.90
N PHE A 142 9.11 3.43 -7.18
CA PHE A 142 9.29 2.01 -7.47
C PHE A 142 8.17 1.54 -8.40
N LYS A 143 8.54 1.06 -9.58
CA LYS A 143 7.63 0.42 -10.53
C LYS A 143 7.52 -1.05 -10.16
N GLN A 144 6.41 -1.43 -9.55
CA GLN A 144 6.18 -2.73 -8.96
C GLN A 144 5.28 -3.58 -9.85
N LYS A 145 5.54 -4.89 -9.90
CA LYS A 145 4.64 -5.87 -10.51
C LYS A 145 3.46 -6.11 -9.57
N MET A 146 2.26 -6.21 -10.13
CA MET A 146 1.03 -6.37 -9.37
C MET A 146 0.56 -7.83 -9.37
N PHE A 147 0.36 -8.39 -8.19
CA PHE A 147 -0.11 -9.75 -7.97
C PHE A 147 -1.42 -9.75 -7.21
N TYR A 148 -2.35 -10.61 -7.60
CA TYR A 148 -3.68 -10.73 -7.00
C TYR A 148 -3.91 -12.11 -6.41
N TYR A 149 -4.52 -12.19 -5.23
CA TYR A 149 -5.02 -13.38 -4.54
C TYR A 149 -3.96 -14.40 -4.14
N LYS A 150 -2.95 -14.59 -4.97
CA LYS A 150 -1.80 -15.48 -4.77
C LYS A 150 -0.51 -14.76 -5.11
N LEU A 151 0.58 -15.14 -4.44
CA LEU A 151 1.89 -14.50 -4.64
C LEU A 151 2.42 -14.66 -6.07
N ASN A 152 1.95 -15.66 -6.82
CA ASN A 152 2.40 -15.97 -8.17
C ASN A 152 1.31 -15.78 -9.26
N LEU A 153 0.21 -15.09 -8.95
CA LEU A 153 -0.79 -14.67 -9.94
C LEU A 153 -0.58 -13.21 -10.33
N LEU A 154 0.09 -13.01 -11.46
CA LEU A 154 0.50 -11.70 -11.98
C LEU A 154 -0.62 -11.03 -12.78
N TYR A 155 -0.87 -9.76 -12.52
CA TYR A 155 -1.61 -8.86 -13.40
C TYR A 155 -0.62 -8.22 -14.39
N GLU A 156 -0.34 -8.90 -15.50
CA GLU A 156 0.79 -8.62 -16.41
C GLU A 156 0.69 -7.24 -17.08
N GLU A 157 -0.52 -6.81 -17.41
CA GLU A 157 -0.77 -5.56 -18.16
C GLU A 157 -0.66 -4.31 -17.29
N PHE A 158 -0.45 -4.44 -15.98
CA PHE A 158 -0.49 -3.31 -15.07
C PHE A 158 0.74 -3.25 -14.16
N ASN A 159 1.36 -2.06 -14.10
CA ASN A 159 2.43 -1.76 -13.15
C ASN A 159 1.94 -0.80 -12.08
N TRP A 160 2.29 -1.09 -10.84
CA TRP A 160 1.94 -0.28 -9.70
C TRP A 160 3.09 0.66 -9.29
N PHE A 161 2.75 1.88 -8.85
CA PHE A 161 3.71 2.90 -8.43
C PHE A 161 3.42 3.39 -7.00
N GLY A 162 3.13 2.46 -6.10
CA GLY A 162 2.74 2.75 -4.72
C GLY A 162 3.91 3.18 -3.85
N SER A 163 4.97 2.38 -3.83
CA SER A 163 6.15 2.68 -3.03
C SER A 163 6.91 3.87 -3.58
N LYS A 164 7.20 4.86 -2.70
CA LYS A 164 7.97 6.06 -3.04
C LYS A 164 8.96 6.38 -1.95
N ALA A 165 10.10 6.93 -2.32
CA ALA A 165 11.12 7.33 -1.37
C ALA A 165 11.68 8.72 -1.65
N CYS A 166 12.17 9.37 -0.60
CA CYS A 166 12.99 10.57 -0.69
C CYS A 166 13.93 10.68 0.52
N LYS A 167 14.98 11.50 0.38
CA LYS A 167 15.84 11.85 1.52
C LYS A 167 15.07 12.72 2.52
N LYS A 168 15.40 12.61 3.82
CA LYS A 168 14.75 13.37 4.90
C LYS A 168 14.70 14.87 4.61
N LYS A 169 15.76 15.47 4.09
CA LYS A 169 15.81 16.90 3.71
C LYS A 169 14.79 17.32 2.65
N ASN A 170 14.27 16.38 1.86
CA ASN A 170 13.25 16.62 0.84
C ASN A 170 11.84 16.23 1.31
N PHE A 171 11.72 15.59 2.47
CA PHE A 171 10.49 15.02 2.97
C PHE A 171 9.61 16.08 3.61
N LEU A 172 8.34 16.17 3.21
CA LEU A 172 7.36 17.07 3.82
C LEU A 172 6.47 16.33 4.80
N SER A 173 5.80 15.26 4.36
CA SER A 173 5.00 14.39 5.21
C SER A 173 4.78 13.01 4.54
N PRO A 174 4.36 11.99 5.31
CA PRO A 174 4.02 10.67 4.74
C PRO A 174 2.98 10.75 3.63
N GLN A 175 1.87 11.44 3.85
CA GLN A 175 0.80 11.54 2.88
C GLN A 175 1.19 12.37 1.65
N TRP A 176 2.04 13.40 1.82
CA TRP A 176 2.59 14.14 0.69
C TRP A 176 3.39 13.20 -0.22
N LEU A 177 4.32 12.40 0.33
CA LEU A 177 5.15 11.49 -0.45
C LEU A 177 4.29 10.43 -1.16
N ARG A 178 3.28 9.88 -0.47
CA ARG A 178 2.30 8.96 -1.06
C ARG A 178 1.57 9.58 -2.25
N ASN A 179 1.20 10.84 -2.17
CA ASN A 179 0.42 11.56 -3.18
C ASN A 179 1.21 12.08 -4.38
N ILE A 180 2.54 11.94 -4.38
CA ILE A 180 3.37 12.32 -5.54
C ILE A 180 2.87 11.57 -6.78
N LYS A 181 2.68 12.32 -7.87
CA LYS A 181 2.23 11.74 -9.13
C LYS A 181 3.34 10.94 -9.79
N SER A 182 3.02 9.71 -10.20
CA SER A 182 3.97 8.78 -10.84
C SER A 182 4.15 9.03 -12.34
N LYS A 183 3.41 9.98 -12.92
CA LYS A 183 3.52 10.32 -14.35
C LYS A 183 4.83 11.05 -14.60
N GLN A 184 5.52 10.70 -15.67
CA GLN A 184 6.65 11.48 -16.18
C GLN A 184 6.15 12.75 -16.87
N TYR A 185 6.77 13.88 -16.54
CA TYR A 185 6.38 15.16 -17.08
C TYR A 185 7.52 15.74 -17.93
N PRO A 186 7.22 16.35 -19.10
CA PRO A 186 8.21 17.05 -19.87
C PRO A 186 8.84 18.23 -19.09
N LYS A 187 10.13 18.49 -19.31
CA LYS A 187 10.88 19.52 -18.57
C LYS A 187 10.37 20.95 -18.81
N TRP A 188 9.72 21.20 -19.94
CA TRP A 188 9.19 22.51 -20.33
C TRP A 188 7.87 22.91 -19.65
N ARG A 189 7.28 22.05 -18.82
CA ARG A 189 6.02 22.33 -18.10
C ARG A 189 6.25 23.24 -16.91
N PHE A 190 5.88 24.50 -17.02
CA PHE A 190 6.04 25.52 -15.96
C PHE A 190 5.14 25.27 -14.74
N ASP A 191 3.98 24.62 -14.91
CA ASP A 191 3.07 24.29 -13.79
C ASP A 191 3.72 23.36 -12.74
N LEU A 192 4.80 22.68 -13.08
CA LEU A 192 5.54 21.83 -12.16
C LEU A 192 6.29 22.62 -11.09
N TRP A 193 6.71 23.85 -11.40
CA TRP A 193 7.46 24.70 -10.47
C TRP A 193 6.65 25.10 -9.24
N PHE A 194 5.33 25.20 -9.40
CA PHE A 194 4.41 25.55 -8.34
C PHE A 194 3.69 24.33 -7.74
N SER A 195 3.96 23.15 -8.27
CA SER A 195 3.30 21.91 -7.81
C SER A 195 4.04 21.27 -6.64
N LYS A 196 3.28 20.91 -5.58
CA LYS A 196 3.80 20.10 -4.48
C LYS A 196 3.65 18.58 -4.74
N ARG A 197 3.03 18.15 -5.84
CA ARG A 197 2.73 16.73 -6.14
C ARG A 197 3.25 16.25 -7.49
N LYS A 198 3.71 17.14 -8.37
CA LYS A 198 4.21 16.81 -9.70
C LYS A 198 5.67 17.26 -9.79
N TYR A 199 6.55 16.35 -10.12
CA TYR A 199 7.97 16.62 -10.29
C TYR A 199 8.46 16.02 -11.60
N ASN A 200 9.44 16.67 -12.24
CA ASN A 200 10.12 16.17 -13.44
C ASN A 200 11.46 15.50 -13.11
N ASN A 201 11.95 15.64 -11.88
CA ASN A 201 13.19 15.03 -11.40
C ASN A 201 12.88 13.80 -10.52
N ASN A 202 12.06 12.88 -11.03
CA ASN A 202 11.80 11.60 -10.42
C ASN A 202 12.75 10.55 -10.98
N PHE A 203 13.25 9.67 -10.11
CA PHE A 203 13.97 8.46 -10.50
C PHE A 203 13.01 7.27 -10.43
N TYR A 204 12.96 6.50 -11.51
CA TYR A 204 12.10 5.30 -11.58
C TYR A 204 12.95 4.05 -11.46
N VAL A 205 12.61 3.20 -10.48
CA VAL A 205 13.22 1.88 -10.32
C VAL A 205 12.39 0.90 -11.12
N GLU A 206 12.88 0.42 -12.27
CA GLU A 206 12.13 -0.41 -13.20
C GLU A 206 11.78 -1.79 -12.64
N ASP A 207 12.71 -2.48 -11.98
CA ASP A 207 12.42 -3.71 -11.22
C ASP A 207 12.16 -3.35 -9.76
N GLY A 208 11.14 -2.50 -9.55
CA GLY A 208 10.86 -1.82 -8.29
C GLY A 208 10.23 -2.69 -7.22
N GLY A 209 9.94 -3.95 -7.48
CA GLY A 209 9.40 -4.88 -6.48
C GLY A 209 7.99 -5.38 -6.76
N TRP A 210 7.24 -5.63 -5.70
CA TRP A 210 5.99 -6.39 -5.72
C TRP A 210 4.86 -5.65 -5.01
N HIS A 211 3.69 -5.65 -5.62
CA HIS A 211 2.44 -5.27 -4.97
C HIS A 211 1.55 -6.51 -4.88
N PHE A 212 1.45 -7.08 -3.68
CA PHE A 212 0.70 -8.30 -3.37
C PHE A 212 -0.71 -7.98 -2.88
N THR A 213 -1.56 -7.51 -3.78
CA THR A 213 -2.91 -7.09 -3.41
C THR A 213 -3.86 -8.27 -3.23
N CYS A 214 -4.77 -8.14 -2.27
CA CYS A 214 -5.86 -9.11 -2.06
C CYS A 214 -5.39 -10.55 -1.79
N ILE A 215 -4.19 -10.75 -1.21
CA ILE A 215 -3.68 -12.09 -0.85
C ILE A 215 -4.45 -12.57 0.39
N ARG A 216 -5.67 -13.07 0.18
CA ARG A 216 -6.62 -13.46 1.23
C ARG A 216 -7.56 -14.56 0.73
N THR A 217 -8.25 -15.24 1.65
CA THR A 217 -9.44 -16.03 1.31
C THR A 217 -10.57 -15.09 0.85
N ALA A 218 -11.55 -15.59 0.11
CA ALA A 218 -12.68 -14.77 -0.33
C ALA A 218 -13.44 -14.15 0.86
N GLN A 219 -13.57 -14.89 1.96
CA GLN A 219 -14.22 -14.41 3.20
C GLN A 219 -13.43 -13.26 3.85
N ASP A 220 -12.12 -13.39 3.99
CA ASP A 220 -11.28 -12.34 4.59
C ASP A 220 -11.16 -11.14 3.66
N LEU A 221 -11.22 -11.38 2.34
CA LEU A 221 -11.22 -10.32 1.33
C LEU A 221 -12.50 -9.48 1.43
N GLU A 222 -13.68 -10.10 1.47
CA GLU A 222 -14.95 -9.39 1.68
C GLU A 222 -14.91 -8.55 2.97
N LYS A 223 -14.44 -9.16 4.08
CA LYS A 223 -14.28 -8.45 5.35
C LYS A 223 -13.34 -7.24 5.21
N LYS A 224 -12.20 -7.38 4.51
CA LYS A 224 -11.26 -6.27 4.27
C LYS A 224 -11.94 -5.16 3.46
N LEU A 225 -12.64 -5.51 2.38
CA LEU A 225 -13.28 -4.56 1.47
C LEU A 225 -14.38 -3.74 2.15
N LEU A 226 -15.13 -4.33 3.09
CA LEU A 226 -16.13 -3.64 3.89
C LEU A 226 -15.54 -2.68 4.95
N ASN A 227 -14.23 -2.78 5.23
CA ASN A 227 -13.57 -2.01 6.31
C ASN A 227 -12.52 -1.00 5.82
N PHE A 228 -12.21 -0.97 4.53
CA PHE A 228 -11.19 -0.07 3.97
C PHE A 228 -11.75 1.28 3.49
N ALA A 229 -10.91 2.17 2.99
CA ALA A 229 -11.30 3.55 2.63
C ALA A 229 -12.36 3.61 1.51
N HIS A 230 -12.39 2.63 0.60
CA HIS A 230 -13.35 2.54 -0.51
C HIS A 230 -14.49 1.54 -0.24
N HIS A 231 -14.84 1.28 1.05
CA HIS A 231 -15.89 0.31 1.40
C HIS A 231 -17.23 0.62 0.74
N TYR A 232 -17.61 1.89 0.63
CA TYR A 232 -18.86 2.29 -0.01
C TYR A 232 -18.89 1.93 -1.50
N GLU A 233 -17.79 2.13 -2.24
CA GLU A 233 -17.68 1.72 -3.64
C GLU A 233 -17.81 0.20 -3.81
N PHE A 234 -17.28 -0.57 -2.87
CA PHE A 234 -17.44 -2.03 -2.87
C PHE A 234 -18.89 -2.45 -2.57
N GLU A 235 -19.56 -1.83 -1.60
CA GLU A 235 -20.97 -2.05 -1.31
C GLU A 235 -21.85 -1.74 -2.55
N GLU A 236 -21.60 -0.61 -3.22
CA GLU A 236 -22.26 -0.21 -4.47
C GLU A 236 -22.03 -1.19 -5.62
N SER A 237 -20.86 -1.88 -5.65
CA SER A 237 -20.56 -2.88 -6.69
C SER A 237 -21.49 -4.10 -6.65
N GLY A 238 -22.12 -4.36 -5.50
CA GLY A 238 -22.99 -5.51 -5.27
C GLY A 238 -22.25 -6.85 -5.16
N LEU A 239 -20.94 -6.86 -5.27
CA LEU A 239 -20.12 -8.08 -5.15
C LEU A 239 -20.18 -8.65 -3.73
N LYS A 240 -20.33 -9.97 -3.63
CA LYS A 240 -20.36 -10.72 -2.37
C LYS A 240 -19.28 -11.81 -2.38
N LYS A 241 -19.11 -12.47 -1.24
CA LYS A 241 -18.17 -13.58 -1.06
C LYS A 241 -18.16 -14.58 -2.22
N ASN A 242 -19.34 -15.04 -2.67
CA ASN A 242 -19.44 -16.04 -3.75
C ASN A 242 -18.91 -15.50 -5.09
N ASP A 243 -19.12 -14.21 -5.37
CA ASP A 243 -18.59 -13.56 -6.57
C ASP A 243 -17.08 -13.44 -6.48
N LEU A 244 -16.54 -13.11 -5.30
CA LEU A 244 -15.11 -13.08 -5.05
C LEU A 244 -14.47 -14.46 -5.18
N GLU A 245 -15.11 -15.52 -4.66
CA GLU A 245 -14.66 -16.91 -4.84
C GLU A 245 -14.60 -17.29 -6.31
N LYS A 246 -15.62 -16.93 -7.09
CA LYS A 246 -15.66 -17.15 -8.54
C LYS A 246 -14.50 -16.43 -9.25
N LEU A 247 -14.28 -15.13 -8.96
CA LEU A 247 -13.20 -14.35 -9.55
C LEU A 247 -11.82 -14.93 -9.23
N ILE A 248 -11.60 -15.37 -7.98
CA ILE A 248 -10.37 -16.02 -7.55
C ILE A 248 -10.13 -17.32 -8.34
N ASN A 249 -11.16 -18.18 -8.44
CA ASN A 249 -11.07 -19.47 -9.15
C ASN A 249 -10.86 -19.30 -10.66
N GLU A 250 -11.50 -18.28 -11.26
CA GLU A 250 -11.34 -17.94 -12.68
C GLU A 250 -10.05 -17.13 -12.95
N LYS A 251 -9.27 -16.79 -11.91
CA LYS A 251 -8.05 -15.96 -11.99
C LYS A 251 -8.31 -14.64 -12.68
N ARG A 252 -9.33 -13.91 -12.23
CA ARG A 252 -9.72 -12.61 -12.77
C ARG A 252 -9.60 -11.54 -11.69
N VAL A 253 -9.15 -10.34 -12.08
CA VAL A 253 -9.11 -9.21 -11.15
C VAL A 253 -10.52 -8.78 -10.77
N MET A 254 -10.78 -8.49 -9.51
CA MET A 254 -12.07 -7.92 -9.10
C MET A 254 -12.18 -6.44 -9.45
N TYR A 255 -11.07 -5.71 -9.41
CA TYR A 255 -11.00 -4.29 -9.73
C TYR A 255 -9.99 -4.05 -10.83
N ASP A 256 -10.47 -3.59 -11.99
CA ASP A 256 -9.66 -3.40 -13.17
C ASP A 256 -9.07 -1.99 -13.22
N HIS A 257 -7.77 -1.89 -13.02
CA HIS A 257 -7.04 -0.62 -13.02
C HIS A 257 -6.82 -0.04 -14.43
N ASN A 258 -6.99 -0.83 -15.50
CA ASN A 258 -6.83 -0.40 -16.89
C ASN A 258 -8.09 0.30 -17.43
N VAL A 259 -9.21 0.14 -16.75
CA VAL A 259 -10.45 0.84 -17.13
C VAL A 259 -10.33 2.32 -16.76
N ASP A 260 -10.70 3.20 -17.67
CA ASP A 260 -10.70 4.64 -17.42
C ASP A 260 -11.68 5.05 -16.30
N GLN A 261 -11.65 6.32 -15.89
CA GLN A 261 -12.46 6.82 -14.77
C GLN A 261 -13.98 6.75 -15.02
N LYS A 262 -14.40 6.62 -16.28
CA LYS A 262 -15.82 6.56 -16.68
C LYS A 262 -16.33 5.12 -16.81
N GLY A 263 -15.43 4.14 -16.88
CA GLY A 263 -15.77 2.73 -17.03
C GLY A 263 -16.06 2.04 -15.70
N TYR A 264 -16.84 0.97 -15.75
CA TYR A 264 -17.13 0.13 -14.59
C TYR A 264 -15.92 -0.76 -14.25
N LYS A 265 -15.24 -0.44 -13.17
CA LYS A 265 -13.98 -1.07 -12.77
C LYS A 265 -14.14 -2.43 -12.07
N TRP A 266 -15.31 -2.72 -11.53
CA TRP A 266 -15.63 -3.99 -10.84
C TRP A 266 -16.12 -5.08 -11.82
N SER A 267 -15.57 -5.08 -13.03
CA SER A 267 -16.09 -5.90 -14.14
C SER A 267 -15.54 -7.33 -14.19
N GLY A 268 -14.47 -7.63 -13.49
CA GLY A 268 -13.80 -8.94 -13.54
C GLY A 268 -13.27 -9.33 -14.93
N LYS A 269 -12.95 -8.37 -15.82
CA LYS A 269 -12.60 -8.66 -17.21
C LYS A 269 -11.17 -9.13 -17.40
N SER A 270 -10.21 -8.49 -16.72
CA SER A 270 -8.79 -8.81 -16.90
C SER A 270 -8.41 -10.12 -16.22
N LYS A 271 -7.63 -10.95 -16.92
CA LYS A 271 -7.16 -12.23 -16.42
C LYS A 271 -5.80 -12.10 -15.75
N LEU A 272 -5.58 -12.93 -14.75
CA LEU A 272 -4.29 -13.11 -14.08
C LEU A 272 -3.51 -14.24 -14.75
N LYS A 273 -2.19 -14.08 -14.81
CA LYS A 273 -1.27 -15.07 -15.34
C LYS A 273 -0.51 -15.74 -14.21
N LYS A 274 -0.57 -17.05 -14.13
CA LYS A 274 0.34 -17.79 -13.26
C LYS A 274 1.76 -17.65 -13.80
N ILE A 275 2.67 -17.18 -12.95
CA ILE A 275 4.08 -17.01 -13.30
C ILE A 275 4.92 -18.13 -12.71
N ASN A 276 6.07 -18.36 -13.34
CA ASN A 276 7.14 -19.15 -12.75
C ASN A 276 7.85 -18.31 -11.66
N ASP A 277 8.56 -18.99 -10.78
CA ASP A 277 9.06 -18.45 -9.51
C ASP A 277 10.09 -17.31 -9.63
N ASN A 278 10.78 -17.18 -10.78
CA ASN A 278 11.88 -16.23 -11.00
C ASN A 278 11.49 -14.73 -10.82
N LEU A 279 10.21 -14.40 -10.80
CA LEU A 279 9.73 -13.04 -10.56
C LEU A 279 9.36 -12.76 -9.09
N LEU A 280 9.42 -13.79 -8.22
CA LEU A 280 9.09 -13.65 -6.81
C LEU A 280 10.30 -13.16 -5.99
N PRO A 281 10.06 -12.59 -4.77
CA PRO A 281 11.15 -12.34 -3.84
C PRO A 281 11.93 -13.64 -3.57
N SER A 282 13.25 -13.57 -3.58
CA SER A 282 14.11 -14.74 -3.30
C SER A 282 13.77 -15.41 -1.96
N TYR A 283 13.30 -14.63 -0.99
CA TYR A 283 12.85 -15.17 0.29
C TYR A 283 11.67 -16.14 0.15
N VAL A 284 10.71 -15.87 -0.74
CA VAL A 284 9.59 -16.79 -1.02
C VAL A 284 10.12 -18.10 -1.62
N LEU A 285 11.06 -17.98 -2.58
CA LEU A 285 11.65 -19.14 -3.26
C LEU A 285 12.41 -20.07 -2.31
N HIS A 286 13.12 -19.52 -1.34
CA HIS A 286 13.83 -20.29 -0.33
C HIS A 286 12.92 -20.81 0.80
N ASN A 287 11.64 -20.41 0.85
CA ASN A 287 10.69 -20.77 1.89
C ASN A 287 9.32 -21.18 1.32
N VAL A 288 9.31 -21.91 0.19
CA VAL A 288 8.09 -22.28 -0.55
C VAL A 288 7.05 -22.97 0.35
N GLU A 289 7.48 -23.90 1.19
CA GLU A 289 6.59 -24.62 2.12
C GLU A 289 5.84 -23.69 3.07
N LYS A 290 6.49 -22.60 3.52
CA LYS A 290 5.85 -21.57 4.35
C LYS A 290 4.73 -20.83 3.63
N TYR A 291 4.88 -20.62 2.34
CA TYR A 291 3.96 -19.83 1.52
C TYR A 291 3.06 -20.68 0.61
N LYS A 292 3.10 -22.02 0.70
CA LYS A 292 2.39 -22.93 -0.22
C LYS A 292 0.89 -22.63 -0.33
N ASN A 293 0.23 -22.24 0.75
CA ASN A 293 -1.19 -21.88 0.74
C ASN A 293 -1.47 -20.57 0.00
N TRP A 294 -0.44 -19.77 -0.24
CA TRP A 294 -0.48 -18.48 -0.92
C TRP A 294 0.11 -18.51 -2.34
N LEU A 295 0.47 -19.68 -2.81
CA LEU A 295 0.85 -19.98 -4.21
C LEU A 295 -0.30 -20.72 -4.91
N ASP A 296 -0.42 -20.52 -6.26
CA ASP A 296 -1.41 -21.16 -7.11
C ASP A 296 -0.86 -22.46 -7.72
#